data_0a3204df4b1f59402fccd099e582ddae
#
_entry.id   0a3204df4b1f59402fccd099e582ddae
#
_cell.length_a   1.000
_cell.length_b   1.000
_cell.length_c   1.000
_cell.angle_alpha   90.00
_cell.angle_beta   90.00
_cell.angle_gamma   90.00
#
_symmetry.space_group_name_H-M   'P 1'
#
loop_
_entity.id
_entity.type
_entity.pdbx_description
1 polymer ?
#
loop_
_entity_poly.entity_id
_entity_poly.type
_entity_poly.pdbx_seq_one_letter_code
_entity_poly.pdbx_strand_id
1 'polypeptide(L)'
;MQNICFSILSGGKNSRIGVNKAFLEIDGKTIIERLISIAKNFSESMIITNEPDIYQKFDTKIYTDIYPNRGPISGIHSSLKHTNLDNVFVISCDMPFITLETIKYIITNHHNADITLPIIDDKTYFVCGVYSKNIFKKLDRYLINGAELPEEKNRYFALYQMEKMFKINKLLIDKSIINKNEFTNINTIDDWEKVKSNF
;
A
#
# COMPACT_ATOMS: atom_id res chain seq x y z
N MET A 1 -13.19 10.70 5.21
CA MET A 1 -12.48 10.38 6.48
C MET A 1 -11.52 11.51 6.76
N GLN A 2 -11.75 12.21 7.86
CA GLN A 2 -10.92 13.33 8.29
C GLN A 2 -9.67 12.80 9.02
N ASN A 3 -8.55 13.50 8.95
CA ASN A 3 -7.27 13.21 9.61
C ASN A 3 -6.52 11.93 9.16
N ILE A 4 -6.83 11.36 8.03
CA ILE A 4 -6.07 10.27 7.44
C ILE A 4 -5.90 10.48 5.94
N CYS A 5 -4.68 10.33 5.45
CA CYS A 5 -4.34 10.36 4.03
C CYS A 5 -4.49 8.96 3.43
N PHE A 6 -4.98 8.87 2.19
CA PHE A 6 -5.03 7.63 1.43
C PHE A 6 -3.88 7.60 0.42
N SER A 7 -2.97 6.66 0.57
CA SER A 7 -1.80 6.52 -0.31
C SER A 7 -1.82 5.23 -1.11
N ILE A 8 -1.80 5.35 -2.42
CA ILE A 8 -1.73 4.23 -3.36
C ILE A 8 -0.27 4.04 -3.76
N LEU A 9 0.30 2.89 -3.42
CA LEU A 9 1.63 2.51 -3.89
C LEU A 9 1.50 1.83 -5.25
N SER A 10 1.97 2.51 -6.28
CA SER A 10 1.94 2.01 -7.66
C SER A 10 3.35 2.02 -8.24
N GLY A 11 4.20 1.18 -7.67
CA GLY A 11 5.59 1.01 -8.07
C GLY A 11 5.99 -0.46 -8.03
N GLY A 12 7.08 -0.78 -8.68
CA GLY A 12 7.66 -2.11 -8.74
C GLY A 12 8.06 -2.47 -10.15
N LYS A 13 9.05 -3.36 -10.28
CA LYS A 13 9.45 -3.91 -11.59
C LYS A 13 8.27 -4.72 -12.14
N ASN A 14 7.55 -4.18 -13.12
CA ASN A 14 6.45 -4.84 -13.85
C ASN A 14 6.90 -6.09 -14.65
N SER A 15 8.08 -6.61 -14.35
CA SER A 15 8.82 -7.61 -15.11
C SER A 15 8.12 -8.98 -15.23
N ARG A 16 7.13 -9.26 -14.38
CA ARG A 16 6.48 -10.59 -14.35
C ARG A 16 5.19 -10.65 -15.17
N ILE A 17 4.52 -9.53 -15.40
CA ILE A 17 3.26 -9.45 -16.17
C ILE A 17 3.48 -8.73 -17.51
N GLY A 18 4.60 -8.00 -17.68
CA GLY A 18 4.90 -7.25 -18.90
C GLY A 18 4.12 -5.95 -19.07
N VAL A 19 3.11 -5.72 -18.20
CA VAL A 19 2.29 -4.50 -18.17
C VAL A 19 2.22 -3.95 -16.73
N ASN A 20 1.97 -2.66 -16.59
CA ASN A 20 1.77 -2.05 -15.29
C ASN A 20 0.43 -2.51 -14.71
N LYS A 21 0.50 -3.26 -13.60
CA LYS A 21 -0.66 -3.88 -12.93
C LYS A 21 -1.78 -2.90 -12.60
N ALA A 22 -1.43 -1.65 -12.28
CA ALA A 22 -2.39 -0.62 -11.96
C ALA A 22 -3.40 -0.35 -13.09
N PHE A 23 -3.02 -0.66 -14.33
CA PHE A 23 -3.86 -0.45 -15.53
C PHE A 23 -4.54 -1.74 -16.03
N LEU A 24 -4.44 -2.84 -15.31
CA LEU A 24 -5.26 -4.03 -15.58
C LEU A 24 -6.74 -3.69 -15.33
N GLU A 25 -7.60 -4.11 -16.26
CA GLU A 25 -9.01 -3.72 -16.31
C GLU A 25 -9.92 -4.86 -15.83
N ILE A 26 -10.74 -4.59 -14.83
CA ILE A 26 -11.76 -5.50 -14.29
C ILE A 26 -13.10 -4.77 -14.38
N ASP A 27 -14.10 -5.36 -15.05
CA ASP A 27 -15.44 -4.78 -15.26
C ASP A 27 -15.40 -3.35 -15.81
N GLY A 28 -14.60 -3.08 -16.84
CA GLY A 28 -14.51 -1.79 -17.51
C GLY A 28 -13.83 -0.69 -16.70
N LYS A 29 -13.13 -1.02 -15.57
CA LYS A 29 -12.36 -0.06 -14.79
C LYS A 29 -11.00 -0.62 -14.46
N THR A 30 -9.96 0.19 -14.62
CA THR A 30 -8.61 -0.17 -14.19
C THR A 30 -8.51 -0.24 -12.66
N ILE A 31 -7.55 -1.02 -12.16
CA ILE A 31 -7.33 -1.15 -10.71
C ILE A 31 -7.07 0.23 -10.08
N ILE A 32 -6.26 1.07 -10.73
CA ILE A 32 -5.97 2.41 -10.22
C ILE A 32 -7.23 3.29 -10.17
N GLU A 33 -8.13 3.22 -11.15
CA GLU A 33 -9.40 3.96 -11.14
C GLU A 33 -10.31 3.52 -10.00
N ARG A 34 -10.34 2.22 -9.68
CA ARG A 34 -11.07 1.69 -8.52
C ARG A 34 -10.52 2.26 -7.22
N LEU A 35 -9.20 2.24 -7.03
CA LEU A 35 -8.56 2.77 -5.83
C LEU A 35 -8.70 4.30 -5.71
N ILE A 36 -8.61 5.04 -6.81
CA ILE A 36 -8.88 6.50 -6.84
C ILE A 36 -10.33 6.80 -6.48
N SER A 37 -11.28 5.97 -6.93
CA SER A 37 -12.69 6.12 -6.53
C SER A 37 -12.90 5.97 -5.02
N ILE A 38 -12.18 5.04 -4.38
CA ILE A 38 -12.16 4.89 -2.93
C ILE A 38 -11.49 6.11 -2.27
N ALA A 39 -10.36 6.57 -2.83
CA ALA A 39 -9.58 7.69 -2.32
C ALA A 39 -10.39 8.99 -2.17
N LYS A 40 -11.43 9.21 -2.99
CA LYS A 40 -12.34 10.36 -2.90
C LYS A 40 -13.09 10.48 -1.57
N ASN A 41 -13.13 9.42 -0.77
CA ASN A 41 -13.72 9.43 0.58
C ASN A 41 -12.77 9.96 1.66
N PHE A 42 -11.54 10.30 1.30
CA PHE A 42 -10.52 10.80 2.22
C PHE A 42 -10.27 12.29 2.01
N SER A 43 -9.82 12.98 3.06
CA SER A 43 -9.52 14.42 3.00
C SER A 43 -8.26 14.72 2.18
N GLU A 44 -7.36 13.76 2.10
CA GLU A 44 -6.14 13.82 1.31
C GLU A 44 -5.86 12.45 0.67
N SER A 45 -5.41 12.46 -0.58
CA SER A 45 -4.96 11.24 -1.26
C SER A 45 -3.74 11.51 -2.13
N MET A 46 -2.95 10.46 -2.36
CA MET A 46 -1.78 10.52 -3.23
C MET A 46 -1.49 9.17 -3.89
N ILE A 47 -0.74 9.24 -4.98
CA ILE A 47 -0.11 8.08 -5.62
C ILE A 47 1.40 8.20 -5.42
N ILE A 48 2.03 7.14 -4.94
CA ILE A 48 3.49 7.01 -4.90
C ILE A 48 3.90 6.06 -6.02
N THR A 49 4.69 6.56 -6.96
CA THR A 49 5.09 5.81 -8.15
C THR A 49 6.45 6.29 -8.66
N ASN A 50 7.20 5.43 -9.33
CA ASN A 50 8.43 5.80 -10.02
C ASN A 50 8.20 6.08 -11.52
N GLU A 51 6.94 6.03 -11.97
CA GLU A 51 6.50 6.32 -13.34
C GLU A 51 5.41 7.43 -13.32
N PRO A 52 5.69 8.66 -12.85
CA PRO A 52 4.68 9.69 -12.59
C PRO A 52 3.88 10.10 -13.83
N ASP A 53 4.49 10.08 -15.00
CA ASP A 53 3.90 10.59 -16.24
C ASP A 53 2.62 9.85 -16.65
N ILE A 54 2.58 8.53 -16.42
CA ILE A 54 1.40 7.72 -16.80
C ILE A 54 0.20 7.93 -15.88
N TYR A 55 0.40 8.60 -14.72
CA TYR A 55 -0.66 8.90 -13.75
C TYR A 55 -1.16 10.35 -13.83
N GLN A 56 -0.54 11.23 -14.63
CA GLN A 56 -0.89 12.67 -14.72
C GLN A 56 -2.35 12.92 -15.14
N LYS A 57 -2.98 11.97 -15.82
CA LYS A 57 -4.40 12.04 -16.19
C LYS A 57 -5.37 11.96 -15.01
N PHE A 58 -4.91 11.58 -13.83
CA PHE A 58 -5.76 11.46 -12.64
C PHE A 58 -5.64 12.72 -11.79
N ASP A 59 -6.77 13.20 -11.30
CA ASP A 59 -6.85 14.33 -10.37
C ASP A 59 -6.47 13.88 -8.95
N THR A 60 -5.17 13.60 -8.76
CA THR A 60 -4.59 13.11 -7.50
C THR A 60 -3.14 13.56 -7.43
N LYS A 61 -2.65 13.91 -6.23
CA LYS A 61 -1.25 14.24 -6.03
C LYS A 61 -0.36 13.03 -6.34
N ILE A 62 0.70 13.25 -7.09
CA ILE A 62 1.65 12.19 -7.49
C ILE A 62 3.02 12.53 -6.94
N TYR A 63 3.66 11.56 -6.30
CA TYR A 63 5.02 11.67 -5.77
C TYR A 63 5.85 10.44 -6.13
N THR A 64 7.16 10.58 -6.11
CA THR A 64 8.11 9.48 -6.33
C THR A 64 8.69 8.98 -5.01
N ASP A 65 9.26 7.79 -5.04
CA ASP A 65 10.02 7.26 -3.91
C ASP A 65 11.22 8.18 -3.60
N ILE A 66 11.32 8.65 -2.35
CA ILE A 66 12.47 9.44 -1.88
C ILE A 66 13.74 8.58 -1.87
N TYR A 67 13.60 7.31 -1.54
CA TYR A 67 14.66 6.32 -1.56
C TYR A 67 14.35 5.23 -2.59
N PRO A 68 14.65 5.42 -3.88
CA PRO A 68 14.30 4.46 -4.92
C PRO A 68 14.99 3.10 -4.72
N ASN A 69 14.43 2.06 -5.33
CA ASN A 69 14.96 0.68 -5.31
C ASN A 69 15.01 0.00 -3.92
N ARG A 70 14.24 0.48 -2.94
CA ARG A 70 14.18 -0.11 -1.60
C ARG A 70 12.88 -0.87 -1.32
N GLY A 71 12.11 -1.15 -2.36
CA GLY A 71 10.84 -1.84 -2.26
C GLY A 71 9.75 -1.01 -1.58
N PRO A 72 8.65 -1.67 -1.16
CA PRO A 72 7.46 -0.97 -0.68
C PRO A 72 7.67 -0.12 0.58
N ILE A 73 8.71 -0.40 1.38
CA ILE A 73 9.05 0.39 2.57
C ILE A 73 9.38 1.84 2.20
N SER A 74 9.96 2.08 1.02
CA SER A 74 10.21 3.43 0.52
C SER A 74 8.92 4.15 0.16
N GLY A 75 7.97 3.46 -0.46
CA GLY A 75 6.66 4.02 -0.76
C GLY A 75 5.91 4.43 0.51
N ILE A 76 5.96 3.60 1.57
CA ILE A 76 5.40 3.93 2.88
C ILE A 76 6.07 5.17 3.47
N HIS A 77 7.40 5.25 3.43
CA HIS A 77 8.16 6.41 3.89
C HIS A 77 7.77 7.68 3.13
N SER A 78 7.73 7.61 1.79
CA SER A 78 7.36 8.74 0.92
C SER A 78 5.93 9.21 1.19
N SER A 79 5.00 8.28 1.43
CA SER A 79 3.63 8.60 1.84
C SER A 79 3.58 9.39 3.14
N LEU A 80 4.33 8.96 4.15
CA LEU A 80 4.45 9.64 5.44
C LEU A 80 5.12 11.01 5.31
N LYS A 81 6.07 11.18 4.39
CA LYS A 81 6.75 12.47 4.14
C LYS A 81 5.81 13.51 3.59
N HIS A 82 4.99 13.13 2.61
CA HIS A 82 4.21 14.06 1.79
C HIS A 82 2.84 14.42 2.36
N THR A 83 2.39 13.80 3.45
CA THR A 83 1.18 14.23 4.17
C THR A 83 1.50 15.07 5.39
N ASN A 84 0.58 15.97 5.77
CA ASN A 84 0.58 16.68 7.06
C ASN A 84 -0.39 16.05 8.06
N LEU A 85 -1.13 15.01 7.67
CA LEU A 85 -2.07 14.31 8.53
C LEU A 85 -1.35 13.32 9.45
N ASP A 86 -1.99 12.99 10.58
CA ASP A 86 -1.41 12.14 11.62
C ASP A 86 -1.23 10.69 11.19
N ASN A 87 -2.03 10.22 10.23
CA ASN A 87 -2.05 8.85 9.75
C ASN A 87 -2.13 8.77 8.24
N VAL A 88 -1.58 7.70 7.69
CA VAL A 88 -1.71 7.32 6.27
C VAL A 88 -2.27 5.91 6.18
N PHE A 89 -3.35 5.73 5.43
CA PHE A 89 -3.73 4.40 4.95
C PHE A 89 -2.95 4.12 3.67
N VAL A 90 -2.14 3.10 3.69
CA VAL A 90 -1.33 2.66 2.54
C VAL A 90 -1.97 1.46 1.90
N ILE A 91 -2.09 1.48 0.57
CA ILE A 91 -2.54 0.34 -0.23
C ILE A 91 -1.68 0.14 -1.47
N SER A 92 -1.40 -1.12 -1.81
CA SER A 92 -0.75 -1.47 -3.06
C SER A 92 -1.75 -1.58 -4.21
N CYS A 93 -1.35 -1.18 -5.41
CA CYS A 93 -2.15 -1.27 -6.63
C CYS A 93 -2.38 -2.70 -7.14
N ASP A 94 -1.91 -3.73 -6.45
CA ASP A 94 -2.16 -5.14 -6.77
C ASP A 94 -3.35 -5.76 -6.02
N MET A 95 -4.11 -4.95 -5.27
CA MET A 95 -5.29 -5.36 -4.49
C MET A 95 -6.59 -4.80 -5.09
N PRO A 96 -7.12 -5.36 -6.17
CA PRO A 96 -8.21 -4.78 -6.95
C PRO A 96 -9.58 -4.84 -6.28
N PHE A 97 -9.76 -5.74 -5.30
CA PHE A 97 -11.08 -6.05 -4.72
C PHE A 97 -11.30 -5.45 -3.34
N ILE A 98 -10.31 -4.73 -2.80
CA ILE A 98 -10.47 -4.07 -1.49
C ILE A 98 -11.67 -3.11 -1.53
N THR A 99 -12.47 -3.14 -0.49
CA THR A 99 -13.64 -2.26 -0.36
C THR A 99 -13.39 -1.10 0.59
N LEU A 100 -14.19 -0.04 0.44
CA LEU A 100 -14.17 1.09 1.37
C LEU A 100 -14.54 0.65 2.80
N GLU A 101 -15.45 -0.31 2.93
CA GLU A 101 -15.91 -0.86 4.21
C GLU A 101 -14.76 -1.56 4.95
N THR A 102 -14.01 -2.39 4.26
CA THR A 102 -12.82 -3.07 4.83
C THR A 102 -11.75 -2.05 5.24
N ILE A 103 -11.50 -1.04 4.42
CA ILE A 103 -10.57 0.03 4.76
C ILE A 103 -11.02 0.78 6.01
N LYS A 104 -12.31 1.14 6.11
CA LYS A 104 -12.89 1.77 7.31
C LYS A 104 -12.73 0.90 8.54
N TYR A 105 -12.97 -0.42 8.41
CA TYR A 105 -12.79 -1.36 9.51
C TYR A 105 -11.34 -1.35 10.02
N ILE A 106 -10.34 -1.40 9.13
CA ILE A 106 -8.92 -1.34 9.51
C ILE A 106 -8.59 -0.02 10.20
N ILE A 107 -9.07 1.11 9.67
CA ILE A 107 -8.84 2.45 10.22
C ILE A 107 -9.45 2.58 11.62
N THR A 108 -10.69 2.13 11.81
CA THR A 108 -11.38 2.23 13.11
C THR A 108 -10.66 1.42 14.20
N ASN A 109 -9.97 0.35 13.80
CA ASN A 109 -9.21 -0.49 14.72
C ASN A 109 -7.73 -0.08 14.87
N HIS A 110 -7.34 1.09 14.36
CA HIS A 110 -5.94 1.54 14.47
C HIS A 110 -5.53 1.92 15.90
N HIS A 111 -6.45 2.43 16.72
CA HIS A 111 -6.20 2.84 18.10
C HIS A 111 -4.85 3.61 18.26
N ASN A 112 -4.08 3.29 19.31
CA ASN A 112 -2.80 3.92 19.65
C ASN A 112 -1.58 3.09 19.21
N ALA A 113 -1.66 2.42 18.06
CA ALA A 113 -0.53 1.69 17.47
C ALA A 113 0.31 2.60 16.57
N ASP A 114 1.55 2.22 16.35
CA ASP A 114 2.39 2.85 15.33
C ASP A 114 1.93 2.44 13.93
N ILE A 115 1.52 1.17 13.79
CA ILE A 115 1.08 0.55 12.54
C ILE A 115 -0.07 -0.40 12.84
N THR A 116 -1.10 -0.45 11.98
CA THR A 116 -2.16 -1.48 12.03
C THR A 116 -2.21 -2.21 10.71
N LEU A 117 -2.04 -3.53 10.76
CA LEU A 117 -2.00 -4.41 9.59
C LEU A 117 -3.02 -5.52 9.70
N PRO A 118 -3.83 -5.79 8.66
CA PRO A 118 -4.71 -6.93 8.65
C PRO A 118 -3.93 -8.24 8.53
N ILE A 119 -4.43 -9.26 9.22
CA ILE A 119 -3.95 -10.65 9.12
C ILE A 119 -5.10 -11.53 8.67
N ILE A 120 -4.85 -12.36 7.66
CA ILE A 120 -5.78 -13.35 7.13
C ILE A 120 -5.00 -14.64 6.86
N ASP A 121 -5.46 -15.76 7.39
CA ASP A 121 -4.81 -17.06 7.20
C ASP A 121 -3.29 -16.99 7.51
N ASP A 122 -2.93 -16.40 8.65
CA ASP A 122 -1.55 -16.18 9.13
C ASP A 122 -0.67 -15.26 8.24
N LYS A 123 -1.24 -14.70 7.16
CA LYS A 123 -0.55 -13.78 6.29
C LYS A 123 -0.81 -12.34 6.71
N THR A 124 0.27 -11.59 6.99
CA THR A 124 0.23 -10.14 7.27
C THR A 124 0.31 -9.34 5.97
N TYR A 125 -0.61 -8.39 5.79
CA TYR A 125 -0.67 -7.52 4.60
C TYR A 125 -0.04 -6.16 4.90
N PHE A 126 1.27 -6.05 4.74
CA PHE A 126 2.03 -4.83 5.04
C PHE A 126 1.67 -3.64 4.16
N VAL A 127 1.27 -3.87 2.92
CA VAL A 127 0.88 -2.81 1.98
C VAL A 127 -0.64 -2.66 1.85
N CYS A 128 -1.34 -2.94 2.95
CA CYS A 128 -2.76 -2.66 3.15
C CYS A 128 -2.97 -2.36 4.63
N GLY A 129 -2.74 -1.13 5.09
CA GLY A 129 -2.85 -0.82 6.51
C GLY A 129 -2.63 0.64 6.86
N VAL A 130 -2.77 0.94 8.15
CA VAL A 130 -2.59 2.31 8.68
C VAL A 130 -1.19 2.47 9.27
N TYR A 131 -0.57 3.59 8.95
CA TYR A 131 0.76 4.00 9.41
C TYR A 131 0.69 5.36 10.06
N SER A 132 1.08 5.48 11.33
CA SER A 132 1.14 6.74 12.05
C SER A 132 2.32 7.59 11.60
N LYS A 133 2.11 8.90 11.50
CA LYS A 133 3.15 9.87 11.15
C LYS A 133 4.34 9.87 12.13
N ASN A 134 4.11 9.48 13.38
CA ASN A 134 5.14 9.40 14.43
C ASN A 134 6.31 8.48 14.07
N ILE A 135 6.09 7.45 13.24
CA ILE A 135 7.16 6.51 12.84
C ILE A 135 8.14 7.12 11.83
N PHE A 136 7.78 8.25 11.18
CA PHE A 136 8.52 8.83 10.05
C PHE A 136 10.01 9.00 10.35
N LYS A 137 10.36 9.68 11.44
CA LYS A 137 11.77 9.98 11.77
C LYS A 137 12.62 8.73 11.97
N LYS A 138 12.04 7.68 12.58
CA LYS A 138 12.75 6.42 12.81
C LYS A 138 12.89 5.63 11.52
N LEU A 139 11.86 5.62 10.68
CA LEU A 139 11.87 4.99 9.37
C LEU A 139 12.86 5.67 8.41
N ASP A 140 12.91 7.02 8.42
CA ASP A 140 13.83 7.82 7.64
C ASP A 140 15.30 7.47 7.96
N ARG A 141 15.66 7.45 9.25
CA ARG A 141 17.00 7.03 9.69
C ARG A 141 17.34 5.59 9.27
N TYR A 142 16.36 4.69 9.36
CA TYR A 142 16.55 3.30 8.93
C TYR A 142 16.87 3.21 7.43
N LEU A 143 16.15 3.98 6.61
CA LEU A 143 16.39 4.02 5.16
C LEU A 143 17.72 4.70 4.81
N ILE A 144 18.12 5.76 5.51
CA ILE A 144 19.42 6.40 5.33
C ILE A 144 20.55 5.41 5.65
N ASN A 145 20.51 4.77 6.81
CA ASN A 145 21.56 3.85 7.25
C ASN A 145 21.68 2.62 6.33
N GLY A 146 20.58 2.19 5.71
CA GLY A 146 20.59 1.11 4.73
C GLY A 146 21.17 1.53 3.36
N ALA A 147 21.43 2.82 3.13
CA ALA A 147 21.95 3.32 1.84
C ALA A 147 23.34 2.78 1.48
N GLU A 148 24.15 2.54 2.50
CA GLU A 148 25.54 2.08 2.36
C GLU A 148 25.67 0.55 2.31
N LEU A 149 24.53 -0.18 2.39
CA LEU A 149 24.55 -1.63 2.35
C LEU A 149 24.64 -2.14 0.90
N PRO A 150 25.46 -3.18 0.64
CA PRO A 150 25.51 -3.82 -0.66
C PRO A 150 24.12 -4.31 -1.11
N GLU A 151 23.84 -4.27 -2.43
CA GLU A 151 22.56 -4.70 -3.02
C GLU A 151 22.16 -6.14 -2.65
N GLU A 152 23.12 -7.00 -2.32
CA GLU A 152 22.92 -8.39 -1.87
C GLU A 152 22.14 -8.48 -0.54
N LYS A 153 22.04 -7.39 0.22
CA LYS A 153 21.27 -7.32 1.47
C LYS A 153 19.82 -6.83 1.27
N ASN A 154 19.18 -7.19 0.18
CA ASN A 154 17.75 -6.87 -0.11
C ASN A 154 16.77 -7.19 1.05
N ARG A 155 17.13 -8.12 1.94
CA ARG A 155 16.34 -8.44 3.15
C ARG A 155 16.33 -7.33 4.19
N TYR A 156 17.28 -6.38 4.14
CA TYR A 156 17.30 -5.23 5.04
C TYR A 156 16.04 -4.38 4.88
N PHE A 157 15.60 -4.13 3.65
CA PHE A 157 14.41 -3.34 3.34
C PHE A 157 13.11 -4.15 3.28
N ALA A 158 13.13 -5.41 3.72
CA ALA A 158 11.92 -6.22 3.76
C ALA A 158 10.93 -5.69 4.81
N LEU A 159 9.66 -5.64 4.45
CA LEU A 159 8.61 -5.03 5.27
C LEU A 159 8.50 -5.67 6.67
N TYR A 160 8.78 -6.96 6.82
CA TYR A 160 8.74 -7.64 8.12
C TYR A 160 9.76 -7.06 9.13
N GLN A 161 10.80 -6.35 8.68
CA GLN A 161 11.73 -5.68 9.59
C GLN A 161 11.03 -4.57 10.40
N MET A 162 9.92 -4.03 9.91
CA MET A 162 9.12 -3.04 10.63
C MET A 162 8.58 -3.60 11.94
N GLU A 163 8.35 -4.92 12.04
CA GLU A 163 7.92 -5.59 13.28
C GLU A 163 8.93 -5.47 14.43
N LYS A 164 10.21 -5.32 14.09
CA LYS A 164 11.28 -5.12 15.08
C LYS A 164 11.41 -3.67 15.53
N MET A 165 10.87 -2.74 14.76
CA MET A 165 11.07 -1.31 14.98
C MET A 165 9.88 -0.62 15.62
N PHE A 166 8.65 -1.09 15.35
CA PHE A 166 7.43 -0.38 15.64
C PHE A 166 6.41 -1.25 16.38
N LYS A 167 5.53 -0.58 17.14
CA LYS A 167 4.37 -1.22 17.78
C LYS A 167 3.30 -1.52 16.73
N ILE A 168 3.19 -2.79 16.33
CA ILE A 168 2.23 -3.22 15.33
C ILE A 168 0.99 -3.81 15.99
N ASN A 169 -0.17 -3.24 15.66
CA ASN A 169 -1.46 -3.87 15.90
C ASN A 169 -1.75 -4.82 14.74
N LYS A 170 -1.67 -6.12 15.00
CA LYS A 170 -1.99 -7.20 14.07
C LYS A 170 -3.50 -7.48 14.16
N LEU A 171 -4.27 -6.89 13.24
CA LEU A 171 -5.72 -6.99 13.22
C LEU A 171 -6.16 -8.28 12.50
N LEU A 172 -6.60 -9.25 13.27
CA LEU A 172 -7.18 -10.47 12.70
C LEU A 172 -8.50 -10.14 12.00
N ILE A 173 -8.58 -10.41 10.70
CA ILE A 173 -9.79 -10.15 9.92
C ILE A 173 -10.79 -11.29 10.12
N ASP A 174 -11.95 -10.93 10.62
CA ASP A 174 -13.09 -11.86 10.74
C ASP A 174 -13.71 -12.11 9.36
N LYS A 175 -13.56 -13.33 8.86
CA LYS A 175 -14.07 -13.76 7.56
C LYS A 175 -15.60 -13.82 7.48
N SER A 176 -16.29 -13.75 8.60
CA SER A 176 -17.74 -13.62 8.64
C SER A 176 -18.22 -12.20 8.31
N ILE A 177 -17.35 -11.20 8.50
CA ILE A 177 -17.63 -9.78 8.28
C ILE A 177 -17.03 -9.30 6.95
N ILE A 178 -15.81 -9.75 6.63
CA ILE A 178 -15.04 -9.28 5.47
C ILE A 178 -14.72 -10.45 4.54
N ASN A 179 -15.07 -10.31 3.27
CA ASN A 179 -14.75 -11.33 2.28
C ASN A 179 -13.24 -11.41 2.06
N LYS A 180 -12.65 -12.59 2.30
CA LYS A 180 -11.21 -12.81 2.10
C LYS A 180 -10.72 -12.50 0.68
N ASN A 181 -11.59 -12.58 -0.32
CA ASN A 181 -11.25 -12.27 -1.72
C ASN A 181 -10.85 -10.80 -1.91
N GLU A 182 -11.27 -9.90 -1.00
CA GLU A 182 -10.84 -8.50 -1.01
C GLU A 182 -9.32 -8.34 -0.85
N PHE A 183 -8.66 -9.31 -0.23
CA PHE A 183 -7.21 -9.35 -0.03
C PHE A 183 -6.46 -10.15 -1.12
N THR A 184 -7.11 -10.44 -2.22
CA THR A 184 -6.46 -11.07 -3.38
C THR A 184 -5.46 -10.11 -4.00
N ASN A 185 -4.21 -10.56 -4.16
CA ASN A 185 -3.16 -9.82 -4.84
C ASN A 185 -2.94 -10.39 -6.25
N ILE A 186 -2.82 -9.53 -7.23
CA ILE A 186 -2.43 -9.90 -8.60
C ILE A 186 -0.92 -9.74 -8.72
N ASN A 187 -0.17 -10.85 -8.67
CA ASN A 187 1.28 -10.85 -8.74
C ASN A 187 1.84 -11.40 -10.05
N THR A 188 1.11 -12.31 -10.68
CA THR A 188 1.50 -13.04 -11.90
C THR A 188 0.41 -12.95 -12.96
N ILE A 189 0.75 -13.34 -14.20
CA ILE A 189 -0.23 -13.50 -15.28
C ILE A 189 -1.30 -14.52 -14.88
N ASP A 190 -0.90 -15.63 -14.24
CA ASP A 190 -1.83 -16.65 -13.78
C ASP A 190 -2.84 -16.12 -12.75
N ASP A 191 -2.40 -15.23 -11.85
CA ASP A 191 -3.33 -14.58 -10.91
C ASP A 191 -4.33 -13.72 -11.67
N TRP A 192 -3.86 -13.00 -12.68
CA TRP A 192 -4.69 -12.17 -13.54
C TRP A 192 -5.72 -12.98 -14.32
N GLU A 193 -5.30 -14.08 -14.97
CA GLU A 193 -6.21 -14.96 -15.73
C GLU A 193 -7.29 -15.59 -14.83
N LYS A 194 -6.92 -15.99 -13.61
CA LYS A 194 -7.89 -16.46 -12.61
C LYS A 194 -8.90 -15.39 -12.21
N VAL A 195 -8.46 -14.14 -12.08
CA VAL A 195 -9.37 -13.03 -11.80
C VAL A 195 -10.33 -12.84 -12.97
N LYS A 196 -9.83 -12.79 -14.20
CA LYS A 196 -10.66 -12.63 -15.41
C LYS A 196 -11.72 -13.71 -15.59
N SER A 197 -11.38 -14.95 -15.26
CA SER A 197 -12.30 -16.10 -15.44
C SER A 197 -13.48 -16.10 -14.44
N ASN A 198 -13.43 -15.26 -13.41
CA ASN A 198 -14.48 -15.14 -12.39
C ASN A 198 -15.43 -13.94 -12.64
N PHE A 199 -15.21 -13.22 -13.73
CA PHE A 199 -16.00 -12.08 -14.22
C PHE A 199 -16.29 -12.23 -15.72
#